data_79fac57ad88219454dc11f36d02df874
#
_entry.id   79fac57ad88219454dc11f36d02df874
#
_cell.length_a   1.000
_cell.length_b   1.000
_cell.length_c   1.000
_cell.angle_alpha   90.00
_cell.angle_beta   90.00
_cell.angle_gamma   90.00
#
_symmetry.space_group_name_H-M   'P 1'
#
loop_
_entity.id
_entity.type
_entity.pdbx_description
1 polymer ?
#
loop_
_entity_poly.entity_id
_entity_poly.type
_entity_poly.pdbx_seq_one_letter_code
_entity_poly.pdbx_strand_id
1 'polypeptide(L)'
;MAKQWDSLIKLLVEANKQDLVSLLLPGAKFERELNTELQSRVLEADLLYVVEWDGTEVIMHVEFQKRRDGNMGRRLWEYNTQTTIISGLPVCSFVVYLQRDGNVVESPYNIARPNGRAIHLFFFDTVKLWEIPGEFLKQGGIEGLLPLLPLTQDGVRHEVVEDMIVSLNMAGKSDLLPLAYAFASLVFKSTEDRDWLRKRFTMLSEDIFEDAWAYQEMLAKGMEKGMEKGMEKG
;
A
#
# COMPACT_ATOMS: atom_id res chain seq x y z
N MET A 1 4.87 20.41 42.58
CA MET A 1 3.70 19.63 43.06
C MET A 1 3.30 18.49 42.12
N ALA A 2 3.11 18.68 40.81
CA ALA A 2 2.70 17.59 39.90
C ALA A 2 3.68 16.40 39.86
N LYS A 3 4.97 16.62 39.74
CA LYS A 3 6.00 15.55 39.71
C LYS A 3 6.08 14.71 40.99
N GLN A 4 5.73 15.31 42.15
CA GLN A 4 5.80 14.63 43.45
C GLN A 4 4.66 13.61 43.61
N TRP A 5 3.43 13.96 43.18
CA TRP A 5 2.29 13.05 43.14
C TRP A 5 2.48 11.91 42.14
N ASP A 6 3.09 12.18 40.95
CA ASP A 6 3.41 11.18 39.96
C ASP A 6 4.38 10.13 40.52
N SER A 7 5.41 10.56 41.26
CA SER A 7 6.36 9.65 41.89
C SER A 7 5.71 8.79 42.99
N LEU A 8 4.84 9.37 43.81
CA LEU A 8 4.16 8.65 44.90
C LEU A 8 3.18 7.59 44.35
N ILE A 9 2.41 7.94 43.31
CA ILE A 9 1.46 6.99 42.72
C ILE A 9 2.22 5.86 42.00
N LYS A 10 3.35 6.13 41.34
CA LYS A 10 4.19 5.10 40.72
C LYS A 10 4.73 4.13 41.77
N LEU A 11 5.22 4.60 42.93
CA LEU A 11 5.67 3.75 44.02
C LEU A 11 4.53 2.84 44.56
N LEU A 12 3.35 3.42 44.76
CA LEU A 12 2.17 2.66 45.23
C LEU A 12 1.80 1.55 44.23
N VAL A 13 1.75 1.90 42.97
CA VAL A 13 1.34 0.97 41.90
C VAL A 13 2.40 -0.11 41.67
N GLU A 14 3.69 0.24 41.76
CA GLU A 14 4.81 -0.71 41.61
C GLU A 14 4.71 -1.86 42.62
N ALA A 15 4.32 -1.56 43.86
CA ALA A 15 4.13 -2.58 44.90
C ALA A 15 2.82 -3.35 44.76
N ASN A 16 1.83 -2.84 44.00
CA ASN A 16 0.47 -3.36 43.94
C ASN A 16 -0.05 -3.45 42.47
N LYS A 17 0.76 -4.01 41.58
CA LYS A 17 0.46 -4.08 40.14
C LYS A 17 -0.85 -4.80 39.82
N GLN A 18 -1.11 -5.95 40.49
CA GLN A 18 -2.34 -6.70 40.26
C GLN A 18 -3.58 -5.90 40.70
N ASP A 19 -3.49 -5.14 41.78
CA ASP A 19 -4.64 -4.34 42.26
C ASP A 19 -5.01 -3.27 41.26
N LEU A 20 -4.03 -2.58 40.68
CA LEU A 20 -4.28 -1.64 39.60
C LEU A 20 -4.87 -2.32 38.38
N VAL A 21 -4.35 -3.50 37.99
CA VAL A 21 -4.90 -4.28 36.86
C VAL A 21 -6.35 -4.64 37.14
N SER A 22 -6.67 -5.12 38.34
CA SER A 22 -8.02 -5.50 38.73
C SER A 22 -9.00 -4.32 38.75
N LEU A 23 -8.51 -3.14 39.13
CA LEU A 23 -9.33 -1.91 39.15
C LEU A 23 -9.68 -1.44 37.73
N LEU A 24 -8.71 -1.45 36.80
CA LEU A 24 -8.87 -0.90 35.45
C LEU A 24 -9.42 -1.89 34.44
N LEU A 25 -9.10 -3.17 34.62
CA LEU A 25 -9.50 -4.30 33.74
C LEU A 25 -10.02 -5.45 34.61
N PRO A 26 -11.26 -5.39 35.12
CA PRO A 26 -11.80 -6.45 35.98
C PRO A 26 -11.70 -7.82 35.34
N GLY A 27 -11.15 -8.79 36.07
CA GLY A 27 -10.92 -10.16 35.61
C GLY A 27 -9.60 -10.39 34.89
N ALA A 28 -8.82 -9.36 34.61
CA ALA A 28 -7.48 -9.51 34.05
C ALA A 28 -6.45 -9.88 35.12
N LYS A 29 -5.37 -10.57 34.69
CA LYS A 29 -4.23 -10.90 35.53
C LYS A 29 -3.00 -10.15 35.02
N PHE A 30 -2.20 -9.62 35.97
CA PHE A 30 -0.90 -9.10 35.64
C PHE A 30 0.04 -10.25 35.20
N GLU A 31 0.69 -10.13 34.06
CA GLU A 31 1.62 -11.13 33.54
C GLU A 31 3.07 -10.66 33.66
N ARG A 32 3.36 -9.49 33.11
CA ARG A 32 4.73 -8.97 33.08
C ARG A 32 4.76 -7.47 32.79
N GLU A 33 5.85 -6.85 33.16
CA GLU A 33 6.20 -5.49 32.79
C GLU A 33 6.87 -5.44 31.43
N LEU A 34 6.64 -4.37 30.70
CA LEU A 34 7.33 -4.07 29.44
C LEU A 34 8.25 -2.85 29.64
N ASN A 35 9.27 -2.75 28.80
CA ASN A 35 10.07 -1.53 28.75
C ASN A 35 9.15 -0.36 28.36
N THR A 36 9.23 0.72 29.13
CA THR A 36 8.48 1.94 28.91
C THR A 36 9.07 2.83 27.82
N GLU A 37 10.35 2.59 27.44
CA GLU A 37 11.00 3.24 26.30
C GLU A 37 10.62 2.50 25.02
N LEU A 38 9.70 3.08 24.25
CA LEU A 38 9.25 2.52 22.97
C LEU A 38 10.22 2.96 21.87
N GLN A 39 10.83 1.98 21.20
CA GLN A 39 11.63 2.24 20.01
C GLN A 39 10.71 2.42 18.79
N SER A 40 10.94 3.51 18.06
CA SER A 40 10.31 3.74 16.75
C SER A 40 10.95 2.80 15.73
N ARG A 41 10.13 2.06 14.97
CA ARG A 41 10.61 1.31 13.79
C ARG A 41 10.78 2.28 12.63
N VAL A 42 11.84 2.09 11.84
CA VAL A 42 11.94 2.74 10.53
C VAL A 42 10.99 2.01 9.60
N LEU A 43 10.02 2.74 9.04
CA LEU A 43 9.06 2.24 8.08
C LEU A 43 9.35 2.91 6.73
N GLU A 44 9.21 2.17 5.63
CA GLU A 44 9.30 2.68 4.27
C GLU A 44 7.93 2.49 3.60
N ALA A 45 7.22 3.57 3.34
CA ALA A 45 5.99 3.57 2.55
C ALA A 45 6.32 3.60 1.05
N ASP A 46 5.44 3.03 0.21
CA ASP A 46 5.65 3.08 -1.24
C ASP A 46 5.59 4.54 -1.75
N LEU A 47 4.55 5.29 -1.36
CA LEU A 47 4.41 6.71 -1.72
C LEU A 47 3.81 7.54 -0.58
N LEU A 48 4.40 8.73 -0.37
CA LEU A 48 3.87 9.78 0.52
C LEU A 48 3.94 11.12 -0.21
N TYR A 49 2.79 11.75 -0.47
CA TYR A 49 2.69 13.06 -1.11
C TYR A 49 1.89 14.02 -0.25
N VAL A 50 2.38 15.26 -0.10
CA VAL A 50 1.56 16.35 0.41
C VAL A 50 0.72 16.85 -0.75
N VAL A 51 -0.58 16.89 -0.58
CA VAL A 51 -1.54 17.37 -1.59
C VAL A 51 -2.49 18.38 -0.96
N GLU A 52 -2.96 19.33 -1.76
CA GLU A 52 -4.05 20.20 -1.37
C GLU A 52 -5.38 19.55 -1.78
N TRP A 53 -6.26 19.34 -0.83
CA TRP A 53 -7.59 18.81 -1.04
C TRP A 53 -8.62 19.67 -0.29
N ASP A 54 -9.57 20.22 -1.04
CA ASP A 54 -10.59 21.14 -0.52
C ASP A 54 -10.00 22.31 0.31
N GLY A 55 -8.88 22.87 -0.16
CA GLY A 55 -8.20 24.00 0.49
C GLY A 55 -7.42 23.61 1.76
N THR A 56 -7.23 22.32 2.00
CA THR A 56 -6.49 21.80 3.16
C THR A 56 -5.31 20.94 2.69
N GLU A 57 -4.12 21.15 3.28
CA GLU A 57 -3.01 20.24 3.08
C GLU A 57 -3.26 18.91 3.80
N VAL A 58 -3.18 17.82 3.06
CA VAL A 58 -3.25 16.45 3.57
C VAL A 58 -2.12 15.62 2.97
N ILE A 59 -1.77 14.52 3.64
CA ILE A 59 -0.82 13.56 3.08
C ILE A 59 -1.60 12.43 2.43
N MET A 60 -1.32 12.19 1.16
CA MET A 60 -1.76 11.02 0.43
C MET A 60 -0.69 9.92 0.60
N HIS A 61 -1.05 8.86 1.31
CA HIS A 61 -0.24 7.67 1.52
C HIS A 61 -0.78 6.55 0.65
N VAL A 62 0.06 5.96 -0.20
CA VAL A 62 -0.36 4.89 -1.13
C VAL A 62 0.58 3.69 -0.99
N GLU A 63 0.00 2.50 -0.87
CA GLU A 63 0.69 1.21 -0.93
C GLU A 63 0.21 0.42 -2.16
N PHE A 64 1.13 -0.14 -2.94
CA PHE A 64 0.82 -0.97 -4.11
C PHE A 64 0.98 -2.44 -3.79
N GLN A 65 -0.05 -3.24 -4.13
CA GLN A 65 -0.04 -4.66 -3.83
C GLN A 65 -0.29 -5.51 -5.08
N LYS A 66 0.70 -6.33 -5.42
CA LYS A 66 0.56 -7.35 -6.48
C LYS A 66 -0.02 -8.65 -5.94
N ARG A 67 0.26 -8.99 -4.69
CA ARG A 67 -0.16 -10.21 -4.01
C ARG A 67 -0.82 -9.88 -2.68
N ARG A 68 -1.55 -10.86 -2.12
CA ARG A 68 -2.14 -10.74 -0.80
C ARG A 68 -1.05 -10.54 0.27
N ASP A 69 -1.23 -9.50 1.08
CA ASP A 69 -0.55 -9.32 2.37
C ASP A 69 -1.60 -9.24 3.47
N GLY A 70 -1.67 -10.27 4.32
CA GLY A 70 -2.62 -10.32 5.45
C GLY A 70 -2.35 -9.25 6.51
N ASN A 71 -1.15 -8.66 6.52
CA ASN A 71 -0.75 -7.61 7.46
C ASN A 71 -0.97 -6.20 6.90
N MET A 72 -1.53 -6.06 5.70
CA MET A 72 -1.64 -4.77 5.03
C MET A 72 -2.40 -3.73 5.87
N GLY A 73 -3.53 -4.09 6.49
CA GLY A 73 -4.28 -3.18 7.34
C GLY A 73 -3.46 -2.66 8.52
N ARG A 74 -2.63 -3.52 9.14
CA ARG A 74 -1.70 -3.15 10.21
C ARG A 74 -0.60 -2.23 9.68
N ARG A 75 0.01 -2.55 8.54
CA ARG A 75 1.06 -1.72 7.92
C ARG A 75 0.53 -0.32 7.61
N LEU A 76 -0.61 -0.21 6.94
CA LEU A 76 -1.25 1.08 6.65
C LEU A 76 -1.51 1.89 7.93
N TRP A 77 -2.00 1.24 8.99
CA TRP A 77 -2.22 1.89 10.29
C TRP A 77 -0.92 2.39 10.92
N GLU A 78 0.14 1.59 10.91
CA GLU A 78 1.45 1.96 11.44
C GLU A 78 2.04 3.15 10.68
N TYR A 79 2.03 3.13 9.34
CA TYR A 79 2.49 4.22 8.48
C TYR A 79 1.68 5.50 8.67
N ASN A 80 0.35 5.40 8.62
CA ASN A 80 -0.55 6.52 8.80
C ASN A 80 -0.30 7.21 10.14
N THR A 81 -0.25 6.43 11.23
CA THR A 81 -0.04 6.93 12.59
C THR A 81 1.30 7.64 12.73
N GLN A 82 2.39 7.02 12.26
CA GLN A 82 3.71 7.64 12.33
C GLN A 82 3.81 8.90 11.48
N THR A 83 3.28 8.87 10.25
CA THR A 83 3.28 10.02 9.36
C THR A 83 2.48 11.18 9.96
N THR A 84 1.31 10.90 10.54
CA THR A 84 0.49 11.91 11.22
C THR A 84 1.25 12.53 12.41
N ILE A 85 1.92 11.70 13.22
CA ILE A 85 2.69 12.20 14.39
C ILE A 85 3.85 13.09 13.96
N ILE A 86 4.58 12.71 12.91
CA ILE A 86 5.76 13.43 12.44
C ILE A 86 5.38 14.73 11.72
N SER A 87 4.37 14.68 10.85
CA SER A 87 4.00 15.82 9.99
C SER A 87 3.01 16.79 10.64
N GLY A 88 2.19 16.30 11.57
CA GLY A 88 1.05 17.04 12.11
C GLY A 88 -0.11 17.21 11.13
N LEU A 89 -0.05 16.61 9.94
CA LEU A 89 -1.08 16.70 8.90
C LEU A 89 -2.01 15.48 8.92
N PRO A 90 -3.27 15.62 8.45
CA PRO A 90 -4.14 14.48 8.18
C PRO A 90 -3.52 13.58 7.11
N VAL A 91 -3.60 12.25 7.27
CA VAL A 91 -3.07 11.27 6.32
C VAL A 91 -4.20 10.41 5.77
N CYS A 92 -4.43 10.47 4.47
CA CYS A 92 -5.37 9.62 3.73
C CYS A 92 -4.61 8.43 3.17
N SER A 93 -4.92 7.21 3.63
CA SER A 93 -4.21 5.99 3.24
C SER A 93 -5.00 5.18 2.24
N PHE A 94 -4.31 4.76 1.19
CA PHE A 94 -4.85 3.96 0.09
C PHE A 94 -4.02 2.68 -0.08
N VAL A 95 -4.69 1.57 -0.38
CA VAL A 95 -4.03 0.39 -0.92
C VAL A 95 -4.55 0.09 -2.31
N VAL A 96 -3.65 0.02 -3.28
CA VAL A 96 -3.96 -0.24 -4.69
C VAL A 96 -3.56 -1.67 -5.03
N TYR A 97 -4.55 -2.51 -5.29
CA TYR A 97 -4.33 -3.89 -5.71
C TYR A 97 -4.27 -3.99 -7.24
N LEU A 98 -3.15 -4.53 -7.74
CA LEU A 98 -2.88 -4.64 -9.19
C LEU A 98 -3.52 -5.87 -9.84
N GLN A 99 -3.72 -6.95 -9.07
CA GLN A 99 -4.22 -8.24 -9.58
C GLN A 99 -5.15 -8.90 -8.57
N ARG A 100 -6.08 -9.73 -9.07
CA ARG A 100 -6.86 -10.65 -8.23
C ARG A 100 -5.94 -11.78 -7.77
N ASP A 101 -5.51 -11.70 -6.50
CA ASP A 101 -4.73 -12.74 -5.85
C ASP A 101 -5.21 -12.91 -4.41
N GLY A 102 -6.20 -13.79 -4.23
CA GLY A 102 -6.82 -14.05 -2.94
C GLY A 102 -7.74 -12.93 -2.45
N ASN A 103 -8.01 -12.92 -1.15
CA ASN A 103 -8.86 -11.92 -0.52
C ASN A 103 -8.04 -10.64 -0.23
N VAL A 104 -8.55 -9.51 -0.65
CA VAL A 104 -8.01 -8.19 -0.26
C VAL A 104 -8.31 -7.91 1.21
N VAL A 105 -7.49 -7.07 1.82
CA VAL A 105 -7.73 -6.60 3.19
C VAL A 105 -8.79 -5.50 3.12
N GLU A 106 -9.84 -5.68 3.90
CA GLU A 106 -10.96 -4.74 3.97
C GLU A 106 -10.78 -3.73 5.11
N SER A 107 -11.24 -2.50 4.87
CA SER A 107 -11.33 -1.44 5.87
C SER A 107 -12.60 -1.64 6.73
N PRO A 108 -12.58 -1.33 8.03
CA PRO A 108 -11.44 -0.80 8.79
C PRO A 108 -10.49 -1.88 9.33
N TYR A 109 -9.21 -1.53 9.51
CA TYR A 109 -8.34 -2.31 10.39
C TYR A 109 -8.76 -2.13 11.84
N ASN A 110 -8.98 -3.23 12.55
CA ASN A 110 -9.54 -3.24 13.90
C ASN A 110 -8.60 -3.94 14.88
N ILE A 111 -8.30 -3.26 15.99
CA ILE A 111 -7.72 -3.86 17.19
C ILE A 111 -8.77 -3.82 18.28
N ALA A 112 -9.16 -4.98 18.80
CA ALA A 112 -10.22 -5.10 19.78
C ALA A 112 -9.74 -5.72 21.10
N ARG A 113 -10.49 -5.47 22.18
CA ARG A 113 -10.37 -6.17 23.46
C ARG A 113 -10.86 -7.61 23.31
N PRO A 114 -10.51 -8.53 24.25
CA PRO A 114 -11.04 -9.90 24.27
C PRO A 114 -12.58 -9.99 24.25
N ASN A 115 -13.28 -8.97 24.77
CA ASN A 115 -14.75 -8.88 24.77
C ASN A 115 -15.33 -8.28 23.47
N GLY A 116 -14.51 -8.10 22.43
CA GLY A 116 -14.91 -7.58 21.11
C GLY A 116 -15.01 -6.05 21.00
N ARG A 117 -14.89 -5.29 22.11
CA ARG A 117 -14.93 -3.82 22.04
C ARG A 117 -13.68 -3.29 21.33
N ALA A 118 -13.87 -2.48 20.29
CA ALA A 118 -12.78 -1.87 19.55
C ALA A 118 -11.90 -0.98 20.44
N ILE A 119 -10.59 -1.09 20.27
CA ILE A 119 -9.56 -0.20 20.83
C ILE A 119 -9.15 0.79 19.76
N HIS A 120 -8.83 0.30 18.55
CA HIS A 120 -8.52 1.10 17.38
C HIS A 120 -9.40 0.67 16.22
N LEU A 121 -9.96 1.66 15.52
CA LEU A 121 -10.58 1.51 14.21
C LEU A 121 -9.85 2.45 13.27
N PHE A 122 -9.19 1.90 12.28
CA PHE A 122 -8.45 2.66 11.28
C PHE A 122 -9.07 2.43 9.91
N PHE A 123 -9.56 3.50 9.30
CA PHE A 123 -10.17 3.50 7.98
C PHE A 123 -9.13 3.85 6.92
N PHE A 124 -9.17 3.14 5.81
CA PHE A 124 -8.35 3.37 4.62
C PHE A 124 -9.14 2.99 3.37
N ASP A 125 -8.73 3.47 2.23
CA ASP A 125 -9.41 3.19 0.98
C ASP A 125 -8.72 2.05 0.23
N THR A 126 -9.53 1.16 -0.33
CA THR A 126 -9.07 0.02 -1.10
C THR A 126 -9.44 0.20 -2.56
N VAL A 127 -8.43 0.30 -3.42
CA VAL A 127 -8.59 0.42 -4.87
C VAL A 127 -8.22 -0.92 -5.51
N LYS A 128 -9.18 -1.54 -6.17
CA LYS A 128 -8.98 -2.79 -6.91
C LYS A 128 -9.03 -2.44 -8.39
N LEU A 129 -7.89 -2.44 -9.09
CA LEU A 129 -7.84 -2.00 -10.48
C LEU A 129 -8.81 -2.77 -11.38
N TRP A 130 -8.99 -4.06 -11.14
CA TRP A 130 -9.93 -4.89 -11.92
C TRP A 130 -11.43 -4.59 -11.68
N GLU A 131 -11.76 -3.67 -10.79
CA GLU A 131 -13.12 -3.18 -10.55
C GLU A 131 -13.32 -1.77 -11.14
N ILE A 132 -12.24 -1.12 -11.57
CA ILE A 132 -12.28 0.20 -12.20
C ILE A 132 -12.59 0.04 -13.70
N PRO A 133 -13.64 0.72 -14.22
CA PRO A 133 -13.87 0.76 -15.66
C PRO A 133 -12.70 1.38 -16.42
N GLY A 134 -12.25 0.77 -17.53
CA GLY A 134 -11.11 1.28 -18.30
C GLY A 134 -11.31 2.71 -18.82
N GLU A 135 -12.56 3.11 -19.10
CA GLU A 135 -12.92 4.46 -19.52
C GLU A 135 -12.54 5.54 -18.49
N PHE A 136 -12.47 5.18 -17.21
CA PHE A 136 -12.02 6.11 -16.16
C PHE A 136 -10.55 6.55 -16.38
N LEU A 137 -9.67 5.63 -16.80
CA LEU A 137 -8.27 5.95 -17.08
C LEU A 137 -8.05 6.69 -18.41
N LYS A 138 -9.06 6.71 -19.27
CA LYS A 138 -9.04 7.46 -20.55
C LYS A 138 -9.52 8.92 -20.40
N GLN A 139 -9.95 9.32 -19.21
CA GLN A 139 -10.34 10.70 -18.94
C GLN A 139 -9.12 11.62 -19.02
N GLY A 140 -9.32 12.83 -19.56
CA GLY A 140 -8.26 13.82 -19.69
C GLY A 140 -7.66 14.20 -18.34
N GLY A 141 -6.34 14.42 -18.32
CA GLY A 141 -5.58 14.83 -17.15
C GLY A 141 -4.91 13.70 -16.37
N ILE A 142 -5.21 12.43 -16.70
CA ILE A 142 -4.58 11.25 -16.07
C ILE A 142 -3.96 10.28 -17.09
N GLU A 143 -3.65 10.76 -18.28
CA GLU A 143 -3.08 9.96 -19.39
C GLU A 143 -1.78 9.23 -19.01
N GLY A 144 -1.06 9.72 -18.00
CA GLY A 144 0.11 9.04 -17.43
C GLY A 144 -0.20 7.69 -16.79
N LEU A 145 -1.48 7.39 -16.46
CA LEU A 145 -1.92 6.13 -15.90
C LEU A 145 -2.48 5.14 -16.94
N LEU A 146 -2.53 5.53 -18.23
CA LEU A 146 -2.95 4.64 -19.32
C LEU A 146 -2.25 3.28 -19.35
N PRO A 147 -0.96 3.13 -18.99
CA PRO A 147 -0.30 1.83 -18.87
C PRO A 147 -1.02 0.82 -17.96
N LEU A 148 -1.87 1.28 -17.05
CA LEU A 148 -2.66 0.42 -16.14
C LEU A 148 -3.95 -0.13 -16.78
N LEU A 149 -4.34 0.31 -17.99
CA LEU A 149 -5.56 -0.14 -18.67
C LEU A 149 -5.73 -1.67 -18.73
N PRO A 150 -4.69 -2.47 -18.99
CA PRO A 150 -4.82 -3.94 -18.99
C PRO A 150 -5.23 -4.52 -17.63
N LEU A 151 -5.03 -3.79 -16.53
CA LEU A 151 -5.36 -4.22 -15.16
C LEU A 151 -6.79 -3.86 -14.74
N THR A 152 -7.53 -3.09 -15.56
CA THR A 152 -8.89 -2.63 -15.27
C THR A 152 -9.95 -3.72 -15.51
N GLN A 153 -11.22 -3.39 -15.24
CA GLN A 153 -12.35 -4.33 -15.24
C GLN A 153 -12.41 -5.21 -16.50
N ASP A 154 -12.30 -4.61 -17.67
CA ASP A 154 -12.34 -5.30 -18.96
C ASP A 154 -10.98 -5.24 -19.68
N GLY A 155 -9.90 -5.07 -18.93
CA GLY A 155 -8.58 -4.77 -19.47
C GLY A 155 -7.88 -5.92 -20.20
N VAL A 156 -8.24 -7.19 -19.87
CA VAL A 156 -7.57 -8.38 -20.42
C VAL A 156 -8.15 -8.74 -21.79
N ARG A 157 -8.03 -7.81 -22.74
CA ARG A 157 -8.44 -7.97 -24.15
C ARG A 157 -7.42 -7.30 -25.06
N HIS A 158 -7.16 -7.90 -26.20
CA HIS A 158 -6.21 -7.36 -27.18
C HIS A 158 -6.59 -5.96 -27.65
N GLU A 159 -7.89 -5.71 -27.88
CA GLU A 159 -8.41 -4.41 -28.28
C GLU A 159 -8.11 -3.30 -27.26
N VAL A 160 -8.13 -3.63 -25.95
CA VAL A 160 -7.80 -2.66 -24.89
C VAL A 160 -6.31 -2.29 -24.92
N VAL A 161 -5.43 -3.25 -25.24
CA VAL A 161 -3.99 -2.97 -25.41
C VAL A 161 -3.77 -2.10 -26.65
N GLU A 162 -4.46 -2.37 -27.76
CA GLU A 162 -4.37 -1.54 -28.98
C GLU A 162 -4.85 -0.10 -28.69
N ASP A 163 -6.00 0.07 -28.03
CA ASP A 163 -6.52 1.37 -27.61
C ASP A 163 -5.52 2.11 -26.70
N MET A 164 -4.89 1.40 -25.76
CA MET A 164 -3.87 1.95 -24.86
C MET A 164 -2.68 2.49 -25.65
N ILE A 165 -2.16 1.71 -26.60
CA ILE A 165 -1.03 2.10 -27.45
C ILE A 165 -1.38 3.37 -28.24
N VAL A 166 -2.56 3.38 -28.88
CA VAL A 166 -3.03 4.55 -29.65
C VAL A 166 -3.18 5.76 -28.74
N SER A 167 -3.79 5.60 -27.56
CA SER A 167 -4.01 6.69 -26.61
C SER A 167 -2.71 7.27 -26.08
N LEU A 168 -1.72 6.42 -25.76
CA LEU A 168 -0.38 6.88 -25.33
C LEU A 168 0.32 7.68 -26.42
N ASN A 169 0.26 7.21 -27.67
CA ASN A 169 0.85 7.92 -28.80
C ASN A 169 0.16 9.28 -29.05
N MET A 170 -1.18 9.32 -29.00
CA MET A 170 -1.95 10.55 -29.16
C MET A 170 -1.69 11.58 -28.05
N ALA A 171 -1.45 11.09 -26.81
CA ALA A 171 -1.12 11.92 -25.67
C ALA A 171 0.36 12.36 -25.65
N GLY A 172 1.19 11.93 -26.62
CA GLY A 172 2.64 12.21 -26.65
C GLY A 172 3.41 11.50 -25.53
N LYS A 173 2.89 10.37 -25.02
CA LYS A 173 3.45 9.59 -23.91
C LYS A 173 3.94 8.21 -24.37
N SER A 174 4.53 8.13 -25.55
CA SER A 174 5.08 6.89 -26.12
C SER A 174 6.24 6.32 -25.28
N ASP A 175 6.90 7.16 -24.48
CA ASP A 175 7.90 6.80 -23.49
C ASP A 175 7.37 5.87 -22.38
N LEU A 176 6.05 5.81 -22.20
CA LEU A 176 5.39 4.89 -21.25
C LEU A 176 5.08 3.50 -21.84
N LEU A 177 5.35 3.24 -23.12
CA LEU A 177 5.10 1.95 -23.75
C LEU A 177 5.84 0.77 -23.07
N PRO A 178 7.09 0.90 -22.58
CA PRO A 178 7.74 -0.16 -21.81
C PRO A 178 6.97 -0.54 -20.53
N LEU A 179 6.46 0.46 -19.81
CA LEU A 179 5.61 0.22 -18.62
C LEU A 179 4.27 -0.42 -19.02
N ALA A 180 3.66 0.00 -20.12
CA ALA A 180 2.45 -0.56 -20.66
C ALA A 180 2.62 -2.06 -20.97
N TYR A 181 3.72 -2.45 -21.60
CA TYR A 181 4.08 -3.85 -21.82
C TYR A 181 4.25 -4.62 -20.51
N ALA A 182 4.98 -4.04 -19.56
CA ALA A 182 5.23 -4.68 -18.27
C ALA A 182 3.92 -4.94 -17.51
N PHE A 183 3.00 -3.97 -17.43
CA PHE A 183 1.71 -4.14 -16.77
C PHE A 183 0.78 -5.10 -17.54
N ALA A 184 0.72 -5.03 -18.86
CA ALA A 184 -0.04 -5.99 -19.66
C ALA A 184 0.46 -7.42 -19.42
N SER A 185 1.76 -7.65 -19.32
CA SER A 185 2.36 -8.96 -19.05
C SER A 185 1.95 -9.58 -17.71
N LEU A 186 1.46 -8.77 -16.75
CA LEU A 186 0.95 -9.28 -15.48
C LEU A 186 -0.35 -10.06 -15.64
N VAL A 187 -1.16 -9.74 -16.65
CA VAL A 187 -2.52 -10.29 -16.83
C VAL A 187 -2.66 -11.16 -18.06
N PHE A 188 -1.89 -10.92 -19.12
CA PHE A 188 -1.81 -11.76 -20.31
C PHE A 188 -0.88 -12.96 -20.06
N LYS A 189 -1.43 -14.08 -19.53
CA LYS A 189 -0.64 -15.20 -18.99
C LYS A 189 -0.57 -16.42 -19.89
N SER A 190 -1.52 -16.61 -20.84
CA SER A 190 -1.47 -17.70 -21.79
C SER A 190 -0.26 -17.56 -22.72
N THR A 191 0.21 -18.68 -23.29
CA THR A 191 1.33 -18.64 -24.25
C THR A 191 0.97 -17.80 -25.48
N GLU A 192 -0.26 -17.96 -25.98
CA GLU A 192 -0.77 -17.25 -27.15
C GLU A 192 -0.84 -15.74 -26.90
N ASP A 193 -1.35 -15.33 -25.75
CA ASP A 193 -1.43 -13.92 -25.36
C ASP A 193 -0.04 -13.28 -25.20
N ARG A 194 0.90 -14.00 -24.57
CA ARG A 194 2.28 -13.53 -24.41
C ARG A 194 2.97 -13.37 -25.76
N ASP A 195 2.79 -14.33 -26.68
CA ASP A 195 3.38 -14.26 -28.02
C ASP A 195 2.78 -13.12 -28.83
N TRP A 196 1.45 -12.92 -28.72
CA TRP A 196 0.76 -11.79 -29.34
C TRP A 196 1.29 -10.47 -28.79
N LEU A 197 1.31 -10.30 -27.47
CA LEU A 197 1.76 -9.09 -26.78
C LEU A 197 3.22 -8.75 -27.19
N ARG A 198 4.10 -9.76 -27.17
CA ARG A 198 5.48 -9.60 -27.58
C ARG A 198 5.59 -9.11 -29.01
N LYS A 199 4.93 -9.81 -29.97
CA LYS A 199 4.94 -9.42 -31.39
C LYS A 199 4.44 -7.99 -31.58
N ARG A 200 3.35 -7.63 -30.90
CA ARG A 200 2.74 -6.32 -31.04
C ARG A 200 3.66 -5.18 -30.59
N PHE A 201 4.31 -5.35 -29.46
CA PHE A 201 5.24 -4.33 -28.95
C PHE A 201 6.57 -4.30 -29.70
N THR A 202 7.10 -5.45 -30.21
CA THR A 202 8.27 -5.46 -31.08
C THR A 202 8.05 -4.66 -32.38
N MET A 203 6.82 -4.64 -32.91
CA MET A 203 6.48 -3.85 -34.10
C MET A 203 6.50 -2.33 -33.83
N LEU A 204 6.45 -1.90 -32.57
CA LEU A 204 6.50 -0.48 -32.22
C LEU A 204 7.93 0.02 -32.07
N SER A 205 8.77 -0.71 -31.39
CA SER A 205 10.21 -0.47 -31.24
C SER A 205 10.89 -1.67 -30.63
N GLU A 206 12.09 -2.02 -31.12
CA GLU A 206 12.92 -3.09 -30.53
C GLU A 206 13.40 -2.69 -29.12
N ASP A 207 13.64 -1.41 -28.88
CA ASP A 207 14.14 -0.87 -27.61
C ASP A 207 13.13 -1.02 -26.45
N ILE A 208 11.82 -1.15 -26.74
CA ILE A 208 10.78 -1.33 -25.71
C ILE A 208 11.06 -2.54 -24.81
N PHE A 209 11.64 -3.61 -25.35
CA PHE A 209 11.92 -4.82 -24.57
C PHE A 209 13.12 -4.64 -23.65
N GLU A 210 14.16 -3.94 -24.10
CA GLU A 210 15.34 -3.66 -23.29
C GLU A 210 14.94 -2.77 -22.11
N ASP A 211 14.15 -1.73 -22.35
CA ASP A 211 13.62 -0.86 -21.30
C ASP A 211 12.67 -1.62 -20.37
N ALA A 212 11.71 -2.39 -20.89
CA ALA A 212 10.78 -3.16 -20.06
C ALA A 212 11.51 -4.23 -19.24
N TRP A 213 12.55 -4.86 -19.79
CA TRP A 213 13.38 -5.82 -19.05
C TRP A 213 14.19 -5.12 -17.97
N ALA A 214 14.76 -3.94 -18.24
CA ALA A 214 15.47 -3.12 -17.26
C ALA A 214 14.54 -2.71 -16.09
N TYR A 215 13.30 -2.36 -16.37
CA TYR A 215 12.28 -2.09 -15.32
C TYR A 215 11.98 -3.35 -14.51
N GLN A 216 11.80 -4.51 -15.14
CA GLN A 216 11.55 -5.76 -14.43
C GLN A 216 12.75 -6.21 -13.57
N GLU A 217 13.96 -6.03 -14.06
CA GLU A 217 15.18 -6.31 -13.29
C GLU A 217 15.34 -5.35 -12.11
N MET A 218 15.04 -4.08 -12.29
CA MET A 218 15.07 -3.08 -11.22
C MET A 218 14.04 -3.41 -10.14
N LEU A 219 12.83 -3.84 -10.52
CA LEU A 219 11.80 -4.31 -9.60
C LEU A 219 12.24 -5.58 -8.85
N ALA A 220 12.85 -6.55 -9.54
CA ALA A 220 13.37 -7.78 -8.92
C ALA A 220 14.47 -7.47 -7.90
N LYS A 221 15.42 -6.61 -8.25
CA LYS A 221 16.50 -6.16 -7.33
C LYS A 221 15.97 -5.35 -6.15
N GLY A 222 14.93 -4.53 -6.36
CA GLY A 222 14.26 -3.80 -5.29
C GLY A 222 13.57 -4.73 -4.29
N MET A 223 12.88 -5.76 -4.78
CA MET A 223 12.24 -6.79 -3.95
C MET A 223 13.25 -7.64 -3.18
N GLU A 224 14.37 -8.02 -3.82
CA GLU A 224 15.46 -8.79 -3.17
C GLU A 224 16.10 -8.00 -2.03
N LYS A 225 16.44 -6.72 -2.26
CA LYS A 225 16.95 -5.82 -1.22
C LYS A 225 15.94 -5.55 -0.10
N GLY A 226 14.65 -5.48 -0.42
CA GLY A 226 13.59 -5.34 0.57
C GLY A 226 13.45 -6.58 1.44
N MET A 227 13.56 -7.78 0.86
CA MET A 227 13.55 -9.05 1.59
C MET A 227 14.81 -9.25 2.45
N GLU A 228 16.00 -8.92 1.93
CA GLU A 228 17.25 -8.97 2.70
C GLU A 228 17.20 -8.05 3.92
N LYS A 229 16.78 -6.79 3.73
CA LYS A 229 16.62 -5.83 4.84
C LYS A 229 15.52 -6.25 5.84
N GLY A 230 14.50 -6.96 5.39
CA GLY A 230 13.45 -7.52 6.25
C GLY A 230 13.94 -8.69 7.09
N MET A 231 14.83 -9.55 6.54
CA MET A 231 15.43 -10.67 7.27
C MET A 231 16.57 -10.26 8.23
N GLU A 232 17.30 -9.18 7.95
CA GLU A 232 18.34 -8.65 8.85
C GLU A 232 17.76 -7.92 10.09
N LYS A 233 16.49 -7.54 10.05
CA LYS A 233 15.81 -6.76 11.11
C LYS A 233 14.75 -7.56 11.89
N GLY A 234 14.55 -8.83 11.61
CA GLY A 234 13.67 -9.77 12.33
C GLY A 234 14.45 -10.67 13.25
#